data_05b0d17f7a919a1ddd618acb2b766fb8
#
_entry.id   05b0d17f7a919a1ddd618acb2b766fb8
#
_cell.length_a   1.000
_cell.length_b   1.000
_cell.length_c   1.000
_cell.angle_alpha   90.00
_cell.angle_beta   90.00
_cell.angle_gamma   90.00
#
_symmetry.space_group_name_H-M   'P 1'
#
loop_
_entity.id
_entity.type
_entity.pdbx_description
1 polymer ?
#
loop_
_entity_poly.entity_id
_entity_poly.type
_entity_poly.pdbx_seq_one_letter_code
_entity_poly.pdbx_strand_id
1 'polypeptide(L)'
;MAVTFIFKAVGKQFTAMVLFCVFILPYKALAQNVDLFKMQDEQDKKEAKEKTDITTSIFKTTRLVNGQTIENTGQGVLDVKISHRFGTVNTGSYNFYGLDQATMRIGLDYGVTNRLEIGIGRSTYNKEFDGFFKYRILRQSTGKINMPLSVSWVSTGIWRSLHDQPEPYTLNSSDHFYFANQVILARKFNDYFSLQLVPTMVHYNIVPTQYIKNDFLSTGIGFRGRISKRVNLTGEYYYQLNRYPGTYNSLSLGVNIETGGHVFQFFLTNSTGINESSFITQTNGQWEKGYIHFGFNISRVFTMVKPKSTIKN
;
A
#
# COMPACT_ATOMS: atom_id res chain seq x y z
N MET A 1 39.76 88.59 30.18
CA MET A 1 40.18 87.15 30.37
C MET A 1 39.13 86.10 30.00
N ALA A 2 37.88 86.48 29.71
CA ALA A 2 36.82 85.48 29.42
C ALA A 2 36.64 85.07 27.95
N VAL A 3 37.08 85.89 27.00
CA VAL A 3 36.90 85.71 25.54
C VAL A 3 37.89 84.68 24.94
N THR A 4 39.09 84.57 25.54
CA THR A 4 40.14 83.63 25.05
C THR A 4 39.86 82.14 25.44
N PHE A 5 39.03 81.90 26.45
CA PHE A 5 38.69 80.53 26.87
C PHE A 5 37.57 79.86 26.03
N ILE A 6 36.68 80.69 25.45
CA ILE A 6 35.57 80.18 24.62
C ILE A 6 36.09 79.75 23.24
N PHE A 7 37.05 80.39 22.65
CA PHE A 7 37.62 79.99 21.36
C PHE A 7 38.45 78.69 21.43
N LYS A 8 39.07 78.36 22.57
CA LYS A 8 39.79 77.09 22.74
C LYS A 8 38.90 75.92 22.94
N ALA A 9 37.71 76.13 23.53
CA ALA A 9 36.75 75.04 23.74
C ALA A 9 36.00 74.67 22.45
N VAL A 10 35.64 75.66 21.63
CA VAL A 10 34.98 75.45 20.29
C VAL A 10 35.90 74.76 19.29
N GLY A 11 37.20 75.13 19.31
CA GLY A 11 38.19 74.53 18.40
C GLY A 11 38.40 72.99 18.66
N LYS A 12 38.41 72.60 19.93
CA LYS A 12 38.57 71.21 20.28
C LYS A 12 37.33 70.34 19.95
N GLN A 13 36.12 70.90 20.04
CA GLN A 13 34.90 70.22 19.63
C GLN A 13 34.77 70.09 18.10
N PHE A 14 35.23 71.13 17.36
CA PHE A 14 35.22 71.11 15.91
C PHE A 14 36.23 70.09 15.35
N THR A 15 37.38 69.93 15.97
CA THR A 15 38.42 68.97 15.57
C THR A 15 37.97 67.54 15.92
N ALA A 16 37.27 67.34 17.05
CA ALA A 16 36.70 66.04 17.41
C ALA A 16 35.56 65.62 16.45
N MET A 17 34.73 66.60 16.01
CA MET A 17 33.64 66.37 15.06
C MET A 17 34.13 66.08 13.65
N VAL A 18 35.21 66.70 13.19
CA VAL A 18 35.84 66.43 11.89
C VAL A 18 36.55 65.08 11.93
N LEU A 19 37.20 64.72 13.01
CA LEU A 19 37.78 63.36 13.20
C LEU A 19 36.72 62.24 13.26
N PHE A 20 35.55 62.55 13.82
CA PHE A 20 34.43 61.59 13.84
C PHE A 20 33.77 61.42 12.45
N CYS A 21 33.74 62.51 11.64
CA CYS A 21 33.23 62.42 10.27
C CYS A 21 34.19 61.70 9.28
N VAL A 22 35.50 61.68 9.55
CA VAL A 22 36.49 60.99 8.70
C VAL A 22 36.46 59.48 8.96
N PHE A 23 35.93 58.99 10.10
CA PHE A 23 35.72 57.57 10.38
C PHE A 23 34.38 57.04 9.84
N ILE A 24 33.48 57.90 9.30
CA ILE A 24 32.29 57.50 8.55
C ILE A 24 32.57 57.62 7.04
N LEU A 25 33.76 57.20 6.60
CA LEU A 25 33.90 56.81 5.21
C LEU A 25 33.06 55.53 5.06
N PRO A 26 32.14 55.46 4.08
CA PRO A 26 31.47 54.24 3.80
C PRO A 26 32.55 53.22 3.40
N TYR A 27 32.90 52.32 4.33
CA TYR A 27 33.43 51.07 3.88
C TYR A 27 32.38 50.58 2.87
N LYS A 28 32.71 50.62 1.58
CA LYS A 28 32.04 49.82 0.61
C LYS A 28 32.21 48.41 1.14
N ALA A 29 31.27 47.98 1.99
CA ALA A 29 31.02 46.56 2.19
C ALA A 29 30.86 46.08 0.74
N LEU A 30 31.80 45.34 0.24
CA LEU A 30 31.63 44.44 -0.87
C LEU A 30 30.54 43.49 -0.37
N ALA A 31 29.29 43.91 -0.44
CA ALA A 31 28.16 43.02 -0.37
C ALA A 31 28.40 42.09 -1.57
N GLN A 32 29.10 41.00 -1.30
CA GLN A 32 29.00 39.85 -2.16
C GLN A 32 27.50 39.68 -2.32
N ASN A 33 27.00 39.77 -3.54
CA ASN A 33 25.66 39.36 -3.88
C ASN A 33 25.59 37.84 -3.65
N VAL A 34 25.65 37.46 -2.41
CA VAL A 34 25.40 36.10 -1.97
C VAL A 34 23.90 35.95 -2.09
N ASP A 35 23.49 35.28 -3.16
CA ASP A 35 22.10 34.92 -3.37
C ASP A 35 21.70 33.95 -2.26
N LEU A 36 21.19 34.53 -1.17
CA LEU A 36 20.79 33.78 0.02
C LEU A 36 19.79 32.65 -0.32
N PHE A 37 18.96 32.91 -1.35
CA PHE A 37 18.03 31.86 -1.84
C PHE A 37 18.78 30.71 -2.48
N LYS A 38 19.83 30.97 -3.28
CA LYS A 38 20.66 29.91 -3.84
C LYS A 38 21.43 29.13 -2.77
N MET A 39 21.97 29.83 -1.77
CA MET A 39 22.62 29.14 -0.64
C MET A 39 21.63 28.29 0.16
N GLN A 40 20.44 28.80 0.41
CA GLN A 40 19.39 28.05 1.09
C GLN A 40 18.94 26.86 0.25
N ASP A 41 18.73 27.03 -1.05
CA ASP A 41 18.42 25.94 -2.00
C ASP A 41 19.52 24.87 -2.05
N GLU A 42 20.79 25.27 -1.99
CA GLU A 42 21.92 24.34 -1.96
C GLU A 42 22.02 23.61 -0.61
N GLN A 43 21.74 24.30 0.49
CA GLN A 43 21.74 23.72 1.82
C GLN A 43 20.56 22.75 1.96
N ASP A 44 19.37 23.13 1.54
CA ASP A 44 18.17 22.27 1.51
C ASP A 44 18.41 21.03 0.63
N LYS A 45 19.07 21.20 -0.52
CA LYS A 45 19.48 20.07 -1.39
C LYS A 45 20.53 19.16 -0.74
N LYS A 46 21.47 19.70 0.05
CA LYS A 46 22.45 18.91 0.81
C LYS A 46 21.76 18.15 1.94
N GLU A 47 20.93 18.82 2.74
CA GLU A 47 20.16 18.20 3.83
C GLU A 47 19.20 17.11 3.30
N ALA A 48 18.54 17.36 2.18
CA ALA A 48 17.70 16.36 1.52
C ALA A 48 18.50 15.14 1.02
N LYS A 49 19.77 15.33 0.62
CA LYS A 49 20.66 14.20 0.25
C LYS A 49 21.19 13.44 1.46
N GLU A 50 21.33 14.07 2.61
CA GLU A 50 21.81 13.44 3.84
C GLU A 50 20.70 12.67 4.58
N LYS A 51 19.44 13.05 4.37
CA LYS A 51 18.27 12.44 4.99
C LYS A 51 17.61 11.44 4.04
N THR A 52 17.28 10.27 4.54
CA THR A 52 16.48 9.30 3.76
C THR A 52 15.00 9.61 3.93
N ASP A 53 14.33 9.95 2.86
CA ASP A 53 12.87 10.12 2.82
C ASP A 53 12.21 8.84 2.30
N ILE A 54 11.40 8.22 3.17
CA ILE A 54 10.73 6.96 2.87
C ILE A 54 9.35 7.25 2.26
N THR A 55 9.13 6.73 1.06
CA THR A 55 7.83 6.85 0.39
C THR A 55 6.73 6.16 1.22
N THR A 56 5.66 6.89 1.45
CA THR A 56 4.48 6.41 2.18
C THR A 56 3.26 6.36 1.28
N SER A 57 2.26 5.55 1.65
CA SER A 57 0.97 5.45 0.97
C SER A 57 1.10 5.18 -0.54
N ILE A 58 1.84 4.14 -0.90
CA ILE A 58 1.90 3.64 -2.28
C ILE A 58 0.51 3.19 -2.70
N PHE A 59 -0.14 2.39 -1.85
CA PHE A 59 -1.56 2.09 -1.91
C PHE A 59 -2.27 2.63 -0.66
N LYS A 60 -3.59 2.53 -0.59
CA LYS A 60 -4.38 3.03 0.53
C LYS A 60 -4.90 1.93 1.46
N THR A 61 -4.83 0.71 1.00
CA THR A 61 -5.32 -0.49 1.68
C THR A 61 -4.29 -1.59 1.61
N THR A 62 -4.34 -2.54 2.54
CA THR A 62 -3.46 -3.71 2.56
C THR A 62 -3.88 -4.77 1.53
N ARG A 63 -5.11 -4.68 0.98
CA ARG A 63 -5.58 -5.43 -0.20
C ARG A 63 -6.08 -4.47 -1.26
N LEU A 64 -5.76 -4.74 -2.55
CA LEU A 64 -6.19 -3.89 -3.66
C LEU A 64 -7.70 -4.06 -3.94
N VAL A 65 -8.10 -5.23 -4.40
CA VAL A 65 -9.48 -5.75 -4.40
C VAL A 65 -9.46 -7.12 -3.73
N ASN A 66 -8.80 -8.10 -4.34
CA ASN A 66 -8.55 -9.44 -3.82
C ASN A 66 -7.11 -9.58 -3.31
N GLY A 67 -6.15 -9.17 -4.15
CA GLY A 67 -4.71 -9.36 -3.93
C GLY A 67 -4.13 -8.44 -2.87
N GLN A 68 -3.09 -8.92 -2.21
CA GLN A 68 -2.29 -8.16 -1.25
C GLN A 68 -1.60 -6.97 -1.91
N THR A 69 -1.49 -5.86 -1.19
CA THR A 69 -0.65 -4.72 -1.59
C THR A 69 0.66 -4.71 -0.81
N ILE A 70 1.55 -3.78 -1.20
CA ILE A 70 2.80 -3.52 -0.49
C ILE A 70 2.57 -2.93 0.91
N GLU A 71 1.38 -2.40 1.20
CA GLU A 71 1.09 -1.76 2.48
C GLU A 71 0.89 -2.80 3.59
N ASN A 72 1.43 -2.50 4.76
CA ASN A 72 1.21 -3.25 5.99
C ASN A 72 0.31 -2.45 6.92
N THR A 73 -0.49 -3.17 7.70
CA THR A 73 -1.13 -2.62 8.90
C THR A 73 -0.07 -2.07 9.85
N GLY A 74 -0.28 -0.91 10.42
CA GLY A 74 0.68 -0.26 11.33
C GLY A 74 0.98 -1.11 12.57
N GLN A 75 2.16 -0.93 13.15
CA GLN A 75 2.53 -1.66 14.37
C GLN A 75 1.52 -1.42 15.50
N GLY A 76 1.05 -2.49 16.14
CA GLY A 76 0.08 -2.45 17.22
C GLY A 76 -1.35 -2.14 16.76
N VAL A 77 -1.62 -2.15 15.46
CA VAL A 77 -2.94 -1.89 14.87
C VAL A 77 -3.55 -3.20 14.38
N LEU A 78 -4.82 -3.39 14.65
CA LEU A 78 -5.66 -4.45 14.11
C LEU A 78 -6.56 -3.85 13.00
N ASP A 79 -6.54 -4.44 11.82
CA ASP A 79 -7.44 -4.10 10.71
C ASP A 79 -8.49 -5.22 10.56
N VAL A 80 -9.75 -4.88 10.82
CA VAL A 80 -10.89 -5.78 10.65
C VAL A 80 -11.46 -5.57 9.27
N LYS A 81 -11.53 -6.64 8.48
CA LYS A 81 -11.98 -6.61 7.08
C LYS A 81 -13.21 -7.49 6.87
N ILE A 82 -14.19 -6.93 6.22
CA ILE A 82 -15.35 -7.65 5.70
C ILE A 82 -15.29 -7.53 4.19
N SER A 83 -15.18 -8.65 3.51
CA SER A 83 -15.17 -8.73 2.05
C SER A 83 -16.42 -9.48 1.59
N HIS A 84 -17.13 -8.92 0.63
CA HIS A 84 -18.40 -9.46 0.14
C HIS A 84 -18.40 -9.49 -1.39
N ARG A 85 -18.89 -10.59 -1.95
CA ARG A 85 -19.09 -10.81 -3.39
C ARG A 85 -20.50 -11.29 -3.60
N PHE A 86 -21.27 -10.60 -4.41
CA PHE A 86 -22.59 -11.03 -4.84
C PHE A 86 -22.49 -12.11 -5.93
N GLY A 87 -23.60 -12.69 -6.33
CA GLY A 87 -23.65 -13.56 -7.50
C GLY A 87 -23.33 -12.81 -8.80
N THR A 88 -23.44 -13.49 -9.92
CA THR A 88 -23.10 -12.89 -11.22
C THR A 88 -24.21 -12.01 -11.77
N VAL A 89 -23.86 -10.86 -12.35
CA VAL A 89 -24.84 -9.88 -12.88
C VAL A 89 -25.65 -10.42 -14.06
N ASN A 90 -25.13 -11.40 -14.79
CA ASN A 90 -25.81 -12.03 -15.94
C ASN A 90 -26.95 -12.99 -15.58
N THR A 91 -27.24 -13.19 -14.29
CA THR A 91 -28.38 -14.00 -13.83
C THR A 91 -29.73 -13.28 -14.01
N GLY A 92 -29.71 -12.01 -14.43
CA GLY A 92 -30.88 -11.23 -14.79
C GLY A 92 -31.74 -10.79 -13.60
N SER A 93 -32.89 -10.22 -13.91
CA SER A 93 -33.77 -9.63 -12.91
C SER A 93 -34.41 -10.65 -11.96
N TYR A 94 -34.58 -11.90 -12.37
CA TYR A 94 -35.13 -12.97 -11.52
C TYR A 94 -34.25 -13.21 -10.26
N ASN A 95 -32.94 -13.18 -10.38
CA ASN A 95 -32.01 -13.30 -9.24
C ASN A 95 -31.48 -11.91 -8.79
N PHE A 96 -32.26 -10.87 -9.07
CA PHE A 96 -31.90 -9.48 -8.77
C PHE A 96 -30.46 -9.13 -9.17
N TYR A 97 -30.07 -9.53 -10.41
CA TYR A 97 -28.73 -9.34 -10.98
C TYR A 97 -27.59 -9.90 -10.10
N GLY A 98 -27.85 -11.04 -9.45
CA GLY A 98 -26.92 -11.73 -8.57
C GLY A 98 -26.96 -11.29 -7.11
N LEU A 99 -27.74 -10.28 -6.73
CA LEU A 99 -27.77 -9.77 -5.34
C LEU A 99 -28.38 -10.78 -4.33
N ASP A 100 -29.14 -11.77 -4.81
CA ASP A 100 -29.72 -12.84 -3.97
C ASP A 100 -28.66 -13.83 -3.45
N GLN A 101 -27.48 -13.86 -4.02
CA GLN A 101 -26.38 -14.77 -3.65
C GLN A 101 -25.18 -13.99 -3.16
N ALA A 102 -24.50 -14.54 -2.16
CA ALA A 102 -23.32 -13.90 -1.61
C ALA A 102 -22.27 -14.88 -1.13
N THR A 103 -21.02 -14.52 -1.34
CA THR A 103 -19.87 -15.07 -0.61
C THR A 103 -19.24 -13.97 0.22
N MET A 104 -18.77 -14.32 1.40
CA MET A 104 -18.20 -13.37 2.35
C MET A 104 -16.91 -13.92 2.96
N ARG A 105 -15.96 -13.04 3.24
CA ARG A 105 -14.80 -13.33 4.07
C ARG A 105 -14.67 -12.30 5.18
N ILE A 106 -14.50 -12.77 6.40
CA ILE A 106 -14.09 -11.94 7.54
C ILE A 106 -12.61 -12.17 7.77
N GLY A 107 -11.83 -11.11 7.86
CA GLY A 107 -10.39 -11.13 8.09
C GLY A 107 -9.97 -10.22 9.23
N LEU A 108 -8.93 -10.63 9.94
CA LEU A 108 -8.26 -9.90 11.01
C LEU A 108 -6.78 -9.83 10.67
N ASP A 109 -6.29 -8.64 10.34
CA ASP A 109 -4.90 -8.40 9.97
C ASP A 109 -4.23 -7.55 11.06
N TYR A 110 -3.12 -8.00 11.62
CA TYR A 110 -2.44 -7.33 12.73
C TYR A 110 -1.00 -6.98 12.38
N GLY A 111 -0.65 -5.72 12.59
CA GLY A 111 0.72 -5.22 12.46
C GLY A 111 1.56 -5.56 13.68
N VAL A 112 2.38 -6.60 13.59
CA VAL A 112 3.28 -7.03 14.67
C VAL A 112 4.43 -6.03 14.82
N THR A 113 4.99 -5.61 13.70
CA THR A 113 6.01 -4.57 13.60
C THR A 113 5.73 -3.68 12.38
N ASN A 114 6.52 -2.62 12.19
CA ASN A 114 6.43 -1.80 10.97
C ASN A 114 6.79 -2.58 9.67
N ARG A 115 7.34 -3.80 9.81
CA ARG A 115 7.75 -4.65 8.68
C ARG A 115 6.97 -5.95 8.59
N LEU A 116 6.42 -6.43 9.70
CA LEU A 116 5.74 -7.72 9.78
C LEU A 116 4.26 -7.53 10.09
N GLU A 117 3.43 -8.04 9.23
CA GLU A 117 1.98 -8.18 9.38
C GLU A 117 1.61 -9.67 9.32
N ILE A 118 0.70 -10.06 10.18
CA ILE A 118 0.07 -11.39 10.17
C ILE A 118 -1.44 -11.21 10.05
N GLY A 119 -2.12 -12.18 9.48
CA GLY A 119 -3.57 -12.13 9.41
C GLY A 119 -4.18 -13.51 9.33
N ILE A 120 -5.44 -13.58 9.73
CA ILE A 120 -6.28 -14.77 9.63
C ILE A 120 -7.62 -14.38 9.02
N GLY A 121 -8.27 -15.32 8.38
CA GLY A 121 -9.58 -15.08 7.81
C GLY A 121 -10.38 -16.35 7.62
N ARG A 122 -11.70 -16.15 7.45
CA ARG A 122 -12.62 -17.22 7.10
C ARG A 122 -13.55 -16.78 5.99
N SER A 123 -13.61 -17.56 4.93
CA SER A 123 -14.50 -17.39 3.79
C SER A 123 -15.68 -18.37 3.84
N THR A 124 -16.84 -17.92 3.35
CA THR A 124 -17.98 -18.82 3.08
C THR A 124 -17.76 -19.63 1.80
N TYR A 125 -16.92 -19.11 0.87
CA TYR A 125 -16.52 -19.83 -0.33
C TYR A 125 -15.69 -21.07 0.06
N ASN A 126 -16.11 -22.25 -0.32
CA ASN A 126 -15.53 -23.53 0.07
C ASN A 126 -15.31 -23.71 1.59
N LYS A 127 -15.93 -22.87 2.42
CA LYS A 127 -15.70 -22.81 3.89
C LYS A 127 -14.21 -22.74 4.25
N GLU A 128 -13.44 -21.94 3.48
CA GLU A 128 -11.99 -21.83 3.63
C GLU A 128 -11.60 -20.97 4.82
N PHE A 129 -10.59 -21.44 5.56
CA PHE A 129 -9.82 -20.65 6.52
C PHE A 129 -8.49 -20.30 5.88
N ASP A 130 -8.02 -19.10 6.08
CA ASP A 130 -6.70 -18.67 5.63
C ASP A 130 -5.93 -17.98 6.74
N GLY A 131 -4.62 -18.16 6.71
CA GLY A 131 -3.68 -17.42 7.54
C GLY A 131 -2.48 -17.01 6.72
N PHE A 132 -1.98 -15.78 6.93
CA PHE A 132 -0.83 -15.28 6.19
C PHE A 132 0.14 -14.54 7.11
N PHE A 133 1.38 -14.44 6.64
CA PHE A 133 2.32 -13.43 7.09
C PHE A 133 2.85 -12.65 5.90
N LYS A 134 3.08 -11.35 6.10
CA LYS A 134 3.63 -10.44 5.11
C LYS A 134 4.82 -9.69 5.71
N TYR A 135 5.98 -9.86 5.08
CA TYR A 135 7.21 -9.23 5.52
C TYR A 135 7.71 -8.22 4.50
N ARG A 136 7.87 -6.97 4.92
CA ARG A 136 8.38 -5.88 4.11
C ARG A 136 9.91 -5.90 4.10
N ILE A 137 10.48 -6.27 2.95
CA ILE A 137 11.92 -6.42 2.75
C ILE A 137 12.56 -5.06 2.48
N LEU A 138 12.06 -4.34 1.47
CA LEU A 138 12.56 -3.04 1.03
C LEU A 138 11.44 -2.00 1.01
N ARG A 139 11.81 -0.73 1.21
CA ARG A 139 10.91 0.42 1.12
C ARG A 139 11.46 1.39 0.09
N GLN A 140 10.61 1.83 -0.83
CA GLN A 140 10.92 2.91 -1.74
C GLN A 140 11.34 4.16 -0.95
N SER A 141 12.45 4.77 -1.33
CA SER A 141 12.99 5.96 -0.65
C SER A 141 13.82 6.81 -1.60
N THR A 142 14.01 8.07 -1.22
CA THR A 142 14.87 9.05 -1.88
C THR A 142 15.84 9.67 -0.88
N GLY A 143 16.86 10.37 -1.34
CA GLY A 143 17.89 10.99 -0.51
C GLY A 143 19.08 10.09 -0.28
N LYS A 144 19.57 9.97 0.98
CA LYS A 144 20.80 9.22 1.34
C LYS A 144 20.74 7.76 0.87
N ILE A 145 19.62 7.10 1.05
CA ILE A 145 19.36 5.77 0.51
C ILE A 145 18.28 5.93 -0.57
N ASN A 146 18.69 5.73 -1.82
CA ASN A 146 17.77 5.80 -2.95
C ASN A 146 17.36 4.40 -3.37
N MET A 147 16.12 4.02 -3.04
CA MET A 147 15.53 2.74 -3.37
C MET A 147 14.35 2.97 -4.33
N PRO A 148 14.42 2.50 -5.60
CA PRO A 148 13.44 2.84 -6.62
C PRO A 148 12.09 2.17 -6.43
N LEU A 149 11.99 1.11 -5.61
CA LEU A 149 10.77 0.32 -5.40
C LEU A 149 10.71 -0.25 -3.98
N SER A 150 9.50 -0.62 -3.55
CA SER A 150 9.26 -1.40 -2.33
C SER A 150 9.08 -2.87 -2.66
N VAL A 151 9.57 -3.74 -1.76
CA VAL A 151 9.47 -5.20 -1.91
C VAL A 151 8.91 -5.80 -0.63
N SER A 152 7.92 -6.67 -0.75
CA SER A 152 7.41 -7.50 0.34
C SER A 152 7.26 -8.94 -0.10
N TRP A 153 7.40 -9.85 0.85
CA TRP A 153 7.07 -11.26 0.68
C TRP A 153 5.83 -11.60 1.49
N VAL A 154 4.92 -12.35 0.89
CA VAL A 154 3.70 -12.86 1.51
C VAL A 154 3.66 -14.36 1.35
N SER A 155 3.34 -15.06 2.43
CA SER A 155 3.04 -16.48 2.40
C SER A 155 1.70 -16.71 3.09
N THR A 156 0.79 -17.38 2.39
CA THR A 156 -0.58 -17.67 2.83
C THR A 156 -0.78 -19.19 2.87
N GLY A 157 -1.24 -19.70 3.99
CA GLY A 157 -1.77 -21.06 4.11
C GLY A 157 -3.29 -21.00 4.09
N ILE A 158 -3.93 -21.88 3.33
CA ILE A 158 -5.38 -21.94 3.15
C ILE A 158 -5.82 -23.35 3.44
N TRP A 159 -6.83 -23.50 4.29
CA TRP A 159 -7.45 -24.78 4.61
C TRP A 159 -8.90 -24.79 4.16
N ARG A 160 -9.22 -25.72 3.24
CA ARG A 160 -10.59 -25.96 2.78
C ARG A 160 -11.29 -26.89 3.76
N SER A 161 -12.29 -26.39 4.47
CA SER A 161 -13.06 -27.17 5.44
C SER A 161 -14.45 -27.60 4.93
N LEU A 162 -14.70 -27.45 3.63
CA LEU A 162 -15.91 -27.97 3.00
C LEU A 162 -15.90 -29.49 3.06
N HIS A 163 -16.96 -30.09 3.58
CA HIS A 163 -17.12 -31.53 3.52
C HIS A 163 -17.38 -31.93 2.06
N ASP A 164 -16.49 -32.75 1.53
CA ASP A 164 -16.64 -33.29 0.19
C ASP A 164 -17.77 -34.32 0.19
N GLN A 165 -18.40 -34.56 -0.96
CA GLN A 165 -19.29 -35.71 -1.17
C GLN A 165 -18.47 -36.97 -0.98
N PRO A 166 -19.11 -38.11 -0.65
CA PRO A 166 -18.39 -39.38 -0.48
C PRO A 166 -17.50 -39.65 -1.69
N GLU A 167 -16.21 -39.45 -1.51
CA GLU A 167 -15.19 -39.75 -2.52
C GLU A 167 -14.84 -41.24 -2.43
N PRO A 168 -14.40 -41.87 -3.53
CA PRO A 168 -13.98 -43.26 -3.54
C PRO A 168 -12.73 -43.52 -2.68
N TYR A 169 -12.10 -42.49 -2.17
CA TYR A 169 -10.91 -42.53 -1.31
C TYR A 169 -11.04 -41.55 -0.16
N THR A 170 -10.44 -41.91 0.99
CA THR A 170 -10.44 -41.05 2.17
C THR A 170 -9.35 -40.01 2.06
N LEU A 171 -9.72 -38.73 2.04
CA LEU A 171 -8.79 -37.61 2.11
C LEU A 171 -8.28 -37.44 3.53
N ASN A 172 -6.97 -37.16 3.67
CA ASN A 172 -6.37 -36.77 4.94
C ASN A 172 -6.56 -35.25 5.16
N SER A 173 -6.47 -34.81 6.40
CA SER A 173 -6.57 -33.39 6.71
C SER A 173 -5.51 -32.52 5.98
N SER A 174 -4.33 -33.09 5.68
CA SER A 174 -3.28 -32.45 4.91
C SER A 174 -3.66 -32.16 3.46
N ASP A 175 -4.54 -32.98 2.87
CA ASP A 175 -4.90 -32.88 1.46
C ASP A 175 -5.75 -31.63 1.17
N HIS A 176 -6.39 -31.11 2.20
CA HIS A 176 -7.20 -29.87 2.12
C HIS A 176 -6.40 -28.58 2.24
N PHE A 177 -5.06 -28.66 2.37
CA PHE A 177 -4.23 -27.47 2.45
C PHE A 177 -3.74 -27.00 1.08
N TYR A 178 -3.77 -25.67 0.91
CA TYR A 178 -3.23 -24.93 -0.22
C TYR A 178 -2.30 -23.87 0.29
N PHE A 179 -1.28 -23.54 -0.49
CA PHE A 179 -0.30 -22.51 -0.11
C PHE A 179 -0.12 -21.52 -1.26
N ALA A 180 -0.05 -20.24 -0.93
CA ALA A 180 0.30 -19.21 -1.89
C ALA A 180 1.50 -18.40 -1.41
N ASN A 181 2.53 -18.32 -2.25
CA ASN A 181 3.72 -17.50 -1.98
C ASN A 181 3.79 -16.40 -3.03
N GLN A 182 3.94 -15.16 -2.57
CA GLN A 182 3.92 -13.97 -3.41
C GLN A 182 5.10 -13.06 -3.09
N VAL A 183 5.69 -12.47 -4.13
CA VAL A 183 6.61 -11.35 -3.99
C VAL A 183 5.91 -10.11 -4.56
N ILE A 184 5.74 -9.08 -3.75
CA ILE A 184 5.11 -7.83 -4.16
C ILE A 184 6.21 -6.82 -4.47
N LEU A 185 6.27 -6.36 -5.71
CA LEU A 185 7.17 -5.31 -6.19
C LEU A 185 6.32 -4.08 -6.50
N ALA A 186 6.45 -3.01 -5.73
CA ALA A 186 5.59 -1.85 -5.87
C ALA A 186 6.37 -0.55 -5.99
N ARG A 187 5.84 0.37 -6.79
CA ARG A 187 6.38 1.71 -6.98
C ARG A 187 5.28 2.76 -6.99
N LYS A 188 5.49 3.82 -6.24
CA LYS A 188 4.77 5.07 -6.36
C LYS A 188 5.52 5.95 -7.36
N PHE A 189 4.93 6.20 -8.53
CA PHE A 189 5.54 7.05 -9.55
C PHE A 189 5.37 8.52 -9.21
N ASN A 190 4.18 8.87 -8.69
CA ASN A 190 3.82 10.20 -8.20
C ASN A 190 2.63 10.09 -7.24
N ASP A 191 2.09 11.21 -6.78
CA ASP A 191 0.95 11.20 -5.86
C ASP A 191 -0.35 10.69 -6.48
N TYR A 192 -0.45 10.68 -7.81
CA TYR A 192 -1.65 10.25 -8.52
C TYR A 192 -1.61 8.79 -8.96
N PHE A 193 -0.42 8.21 -9.18
CA PHE A 193 -0.29 6.89 -9.76
C PHE A 193 0.72 6.01 -9.04
N SER A 194 0.30 4.78 -8.75
CA SER A 194 1.13 3.70 -8.20
C SER A 194 0.82 2.40 -8.92
N LEU A 195 1.84 1.55 -9.04
CA LEU A 195 1.77 0.25 -9.69
C LEU A 195 2.43 -0.81 -8.80
N GLN A 196 1.93 -2.03 -8.87
CA GLN A 196 2.60 -3.21 -8.32
C GLN A 196 2.59 -4.38 -9.29
N LEU A 197 3.63 -5.22 -9.19
CA LEU A 197 3.76 -6.51 -9.85
C LEU A 197 3.85 -7.58 -8.76
N VAL A 198 3.14 -8.70 -8.96
CA VAL A 198 3.00 -9.74 -7.91
C VAL A 198 3.20 -11.13 -8.53
N PRO A 199 4.48 -11.55 -8.79
CA PRO A 199 4.76 -12.94 -9.08
C PRO A 199 4.26 -13.80 -7.91
N THR A 200 3.52 -14.85 -8.26
CA THR A 200 2.80 -15.71 -7.32
C THR A 200 2.96 -17.17 -7.70
N MET A 201 3.19 -18.01 -6.71
CA MET A 201 3.13 -19.46 -6.80
C MET A 201 2.02 -19.98 -5.89
N VAL A 202 1.11 -20.78 -6.42
CA VAL A 202 0.04 -21.46 -5.67
C VAL A 202 0.30 -22.95 -5.71
N HIS A 203 0.38 -23.59 -4.53
CA HIS A 203 0.58 -25.02 -4.37
C HIS A 203 -0.67 -25.68 -3.80
N TYR A 204 -1.08 -26.79 -4.38
CA TYR A 204 -2.15 -27.66 -3.89
C TYR A 204 -1.55 -28.98 -3.40
N ASN A 205 -1.86 -29.38 -2.18
CA ASN A 205 -1.42 -30.68 -1.68
C ASN A 205 -2.07 -31.84 -2.44
N ILE A 206 -3.31 -31.65 -2.92
CA ILE A 206 -4.00 -32.60 -3.76
C ILE A 206 -4.63 -31.90 -4.97
N VAL A 207 -4.61 -32.58 -6.10
CA VAL A 207 -5.27 -32.16 -7.35
C VAL A 207 -6.19 -33.29 -7.86
N PRO A 208 -7.26 -32.98 -8.61
CA PRO A 208 -8.28 -33.96 -9.02
C PRO A 208 -7.74 -35.15 -9.83
N THR A 209 -6.64 -34.99 -10.56
CA THR A 209 -6.05 -36.05 -11.37
C THR A 209 -4.53 -35.91 -11.42
N GLN A 210 -3.84 -37.03 -11.66
CA GLN A 210 -2.38 -37.07 -11.83
C GLN A 210 -1.84 -36.25 -13.01
N TYR A 211 -2.70 -35.82 -13.94
CA TYR A 211 -2.33 -35.00 -15.10
C TYR A 211 -2.31 -33.51 -14.80
N ILE A 212 -2.87 -33.09 -13.66
CA ILE A 212 -2.88 -31.71 -13.20
C ILE A 212 -1.69 -31.53 -12.26
N LYS A 213 -0.92 -30.46 -12.47
CA LYS A 213 0.22 -30.13 -11.59
C LYS A 213 -0.29 -29.60 -10.24
N ASN A 214 0.49 -29.81 -9.19
CA ASN A 214 0.22 -29.23 -7.87
C ASN A 214 0.59 -27.76 -7.81
N ASP A 215 1.55 -27.31 -8.63
CA ASP A 215 2.11 -25.96 -8.61
C ASP A 215 1.61 -25.11 -9.78
N PHE A 216 1.04 -23.96 -9.46
CA PHE A 216 0.54 -22.98 -10.42
C PHE A 216 1.27 -21.66 -10.26
N LEU A 217 1.84 -21.17 -11.35
CA LEU A 217 2.51 -19.89 -11.42
C LEU A 217 1.60 -18.83 -12.03
N SER A 218 1.58 -17.67 -11.44
CA SER A 218 0.83 -16.51 -11.90
C SER A 218 1.64 -15.23 -11.72
N THR A 219 1.30 -14.21 -12.47
CA THR A 219 1.81 -12.86 -12.27
C THR A 219 0.64 -11.89 -12.18
N GLY A 220 0.52 -11.23 -11.04
CA GLY A 220 -0.46 -10.17 -10.82
C GLY A 220 0.12 -8.80 -11.20
N ILE A 221 -0.70 -7.95 -11.80
CA ILE A 221 -0.45 -6.53 -11.95
C ILE A 221 -1.58 -5.77 -11.25
N GLY A 222 -1.23 -4.77 -10.45
CA GLY A 222 -2.22 -3.97 -9.74
C GLY A 222 -1.86 -2.48 -9.78
N PHE A 223 -2.86 -1.62 -9.92
CA PHE A 223 -2.64 -0.18 -9.96
C PHE A 223 -3.58 0.58 -9.03
N ARG A 224 -3.14 1.78 -8.65
CA ARG A 224 -3.94 2.80 -8.00
C ARG A 224 -3.82 4.11 -8.77
N GLY A 225 -4.96 4.68 -9.16
CA GLY A 225 -5.10 6.03 -9.70
C GLY A 225 -5.85 6.93 -8.72
N ARG A 226 -5.24 8.01 -8.24
CA ARG A 226 -5.89 8.96 -7.32
C ARG A 226 -6.80 9.90 -8.10
N ILE A 227 -8.12 9.88 -7.79
CA ILE A 227 -9.10 10.80 -8.37
C ILE A 227 -9.22 12.04 -7.49
N SER A 228 -9.32 11.85 -6.17
CA SER A 228 -9.36 12.94 -5.19
C SER A 228 -8.56 12.59 -3.94
N LYS A 229 -8.55 13.48 -2.92
CA LYS A 229 -7.88 13.19 -1.64
C LYS A 229 -8.40 11.93 -0.95
N ARG A 230 -9.69 11.57 -1.16
CA ARG A 230 -10.37 10.44 -0.51
C ARG A 230 -10.79 9.33 -1.46
N VAL A 231 -10.72 9.56 -2.79
CA VAL A 231 -11.22 8.61 -3.80
C VAL A 231 -10.09 8.17 -4.70
N ASN A 232 -9.94 6.87 -4.84
CA ASN A 232 -8.93 6.25 -5.70
C ASN A 232 -9.60 5.20 -6.60
N LEU A 233 -9.22 5.19 -7.87
CA LEU A 233 -9.49 4.09 -8.79
C LEU A 233 -8.46 2.99 -8.55
N THR A 234 -8.89 1.74 -8.54
CA THR A 234 -8.01 0.58 -8.37
C THR A 234 -8.35 -0.50 -9.38
N GLY A 235 -7.36 -1.27 -9.76
CA GLY A 235 -7.57 -2.43 -10.60
C GLY A 235 -6.45 -3.43 -10.44
N GLU A 236 -6.79 -4.70 -10.65
CA GLU A 236 -5.86 -5.81 -10.59
C GLU A 236 -6.18 -6.85 -11.65
N TYR A 237 -5.15 -7.47 -12.19
CA TYR A 237 -5.25 -8.55 -13.15
C TYR A 237 -4.20 -9.61 -12.82
N TYR A 238 -4.61 -10.87 -12.75
CA TYR A 238 -3.73 -12.00 -12.49
C TYR A 238 -3.69 -12.91 -13.69
N TYR A 239 -2.54 -12.95 -14.35
CA TYR A 239 -2.28 -13.82 -15.49
C TYR A 239 -1.69 -15.15 -15.01
N GLN A 240 -2.37 -16.26 -15.30
CA GLN A 240 -1.92 -17.61 -14.99
C GLN A 240 -0.92 -18.07 -16.08
N LEU A 241 0.35 -18.27 -15.70
CA LEU A 241 1.40 -18.76 -16.60
C LEU A 241 1.19 -20.25 -16.97
N ASN A 242 0.78 -21.05 -15.99
CA ASN A 242 0.26 -22.41 -16.18
C ASN A 242 -1.14 -22.46 -15.58
N ARG A 243 -2.13 -22.51 -16.45
CA ARG A 243 -3.52 -22.37 -16.07
C ARG A 243 -4.07 -23.65 -15.43
N TYR A 244 -4.83 -23.47 -14.31
CA TYR A 244 -5.66 -24.55 -13.78
C TYR A 244 -6.78 -24.85 -14.78
N PRO A 245 -7.04 -26.14 -15.12
CA PRO A 245 -8.06 -26.49 -16.12
C PRO A 245 -9.44 -25.93 -15.79
N GLY A 246 -10.13 -25.38 -16.79
CA GLY A 246 -11.49 -24.84 -16.64
C GLY A 246 -11.57 -23.46 -15.99
N THR A 247 -10.43 -22.79 -15.75
CA THR A 247 -10.40 -21.46 -15.09
C THR A 247 -9.96 -20.35 -16.02
N TYR A 248 -10.18 -19.11 -15.61
CA TYR A 248 -9.86 -17.88 -16.33
C TYR A 248 -9.00 -16.97 -15.47
N ASN A 249 -8.32 -16.02 -16.11
CA ASN A 249 -7.57 -15.00 -15.41
C ASN A 249 -8.49 -14.09 -14.60
N SER A 250 -8.11 -13.79 -13.37
CA SER A 250 -8.86 -12.88 -12.51
C SER A 250 -8.62 -11.42 -12.91
N LEU A 251 -9.69 -10.68 -13.13
CA LEU A 251 -9.67 -9.23 -13.38
C LEU A 251 -10.66 -8.55 -12.43
N SER A 252 -10.19 -7.51 -11.75
CA SER A 252 -11.04 -6.70 -10.87
C SER A 252 -10.79 -5.23 -11.10
N LEU A 253 -11.84 -4.43 -11.10
CA LEU A 253 -11.81 -2.97 -11.21
C LEU A 253 -12.68 -2.36 -10.11
N GLY A 254 -12.20 -1.36 -9.41
CA GLY A 254 -12.90 -0.81 -8.26
C GLY A 254 -12.54 0.62 -7.92
N VAL A 255 -13.31 1.16 -6.98
CA VAL A 255 -13.13 2.48 -6.41
C VAL A 255 -13.02 2.35 -4.89
N ASN A 256 -11.99 2.97 -4.33
CA ASN A 256 -11.76 3.05 -2.88
C ASN A 256 -12.17 4.43 -2.38
N ILE A 257 -12.94 4.48 -1.30
CA ILE A 257 -13.41 5.71 -0.64
C ILE A 257 -12.93 5.69 0.80
N GLU A 258 -12.08 6.65 1.17
CA GLU A 258 -11.56 6.81 2.53
C GLU A 258 -12.46 7.75 3.33
N THR A 259 -12.91 7.29 4.50
CA THR A 259 -13.66 8.10 5.46
C THR A 259 -12.99 7.94 6.83
N GLY A 260 -12.56 9.00 7.45
CA GLY A 260 -11.96 9.14 8.79
C GLY A 260 -11.48 7.94 9.62
N GLY A 261 -11.92 6.73 9.38
CA GLY A 261 -11.53 5.51 10.10
C GLY A 261 -11.91 4.23 9.36
N HIS A 262 -12.57 4.37 8.21
CA HIS A 262 -12.96 3.24 7.37
C HIS A 262 -12.48 3.46 5.95
N VAL A 263 -12.20 2.38 5.25
CA VAL A 263 -12.05 2.37 3.80
C VAL A 263 -13.11 1.46 3.21
N PHE A 264 -13.91 2.03 2.31
CA PHE A 264 -14.90 1.32 1.52
C PHE A 264 -14.31 1.10 0.13
N GLN A 265 -14.38 -0.13 -0.34
CA GLN A 265 -13.98 -0.49 -1.70
C GLN A 265 -15.20 -1.09 -2.39
N PHE A 266 -15.62 -0.52 -3.52
CA PHE A 266 -16.67 -1.06 -4.40
C PHE A 266 -16.02 -1.49 -5.69
N PHE A 267 -16.36 -2.66 -6.21
CA PHE A 267 -15.69 -3.20 -7.38
C PHE A 267 -16.53 -4.20 -8.15
N LEU A 268 -16.06 -4.46 -9.36
CA LEU A 268 -16.50 -5.52 -10.25
C LEU A 268 -15.35 -6.51 -10.40
N THR A 269 -15.65 -7.81 -10.34
CA THR A 269 -14.66 -8.88 -10.48
C THR A 269 -15.29 -10.11 -11.14
N ASN A 270 -14.52 -10.90 -11.84
CA ASN A 270 -14.97 -12.20 -12.33
C ASN A 270 -14.64 -13.35 -11.38
N SER A 271 -14.09 -13.07 -10.21
CA SER A 271 -13.75 -14.07 -9.19
C SER A 271 -14.76 -14.08 -8.04
N THR A 272 -15.28 -15.26 -7.72
CA THR A 272 -16.11 -15.49 -6.53
C THR A 272 -15.26 -15.65 -5.28
N GLY A 273 -14.08 -16.27 -5.39
CA GLY A 273 -13.13 -16.50 -4.30
C GLY A 273 -12.42 -15.22 -3.87
N ILE A 274 -12.00 -15.17 -2.61
CA ILE A 274 -11.45 -13.95 -1.98
C ILE A 274 -10.00 -14.16 -1.54
N ASN A 275 -9.57 -15.40 -1.25
CA ASN A 275 -8.18 -15.70 -0.92
C ASN A 275 -7.35 -16.01 -2.17
N GLU A 276 -6.03 -16.06 -2.02
CA GLU A 276 -5.06 -16.14 -3.09
C GLU A 276 -5.22 -17.38 -4.00
N SER A 277 -5.50 -18.57 -3.45
CA SER A 277 -5.74 -19.75 -4.28
C SER A 277 -7.05 -19.61 -5.07
N SER A 278 -8.09 -19.12 -4.41
CA SER A 278 -9.43 -19.06 -4.99
C SER A 278 -9.53 -18.05 -6.13
N PHE A 279 -9.04 -16.81 -5.96
CA PHE A 279 -9.16 -15.82 -7.04
C PHE A 279 -8.10 -15.97 -8.15
N ILE A 280 -6.95 -16.61 -7.87
CA ILE A 280 -5.90 -16.79 -8.89
C ILE A 280 -6.17 -18.04 -9.75
N THR A 281 -6.50 -19.17 -9.11
CA THR A 281 -6.54 -20.47 -9.80
C THR A 281 -7.92 -21.12 -9.87
N GLN A 282 -8.96 -20.53 -9.26
CA GLN A 282 -10.33 -21.07 -9.27
C GLN A 282 -11.36 -20.10 -9.87
N THR A 283 -10.90 -19.01 -10.49
CA THR A 283 -11.79 -18.08 -11.18
C THR A 283 -12.38 -18.74 -12.43
N ASN A 284 -13.70 -18.90 -12.46
CA ASN A 284 -14.45 -19.52 -13.56
C ASN A 284 -15.30 -18.51 -14.35
N GLY A 285 -15.36 -17.27 -13.90
CA GLY A 285 -16.10 -16.19 -14.57
C GLY A 285 -15.38 -15.66 -15.80
N GLN A 286 -16.13 -15.35 -16.84
CA GLN A 286 -15.68 -14.72 -18.10
C GLN A 286 -16.30 -13.33 -18.21
N TRP A 287 -15.46 -12.29 -18.31
CA TRP A 287 -15.93 -10.89 -18.40
C TRP A 287 -16.81 -10.67 -19.64
N GLU A 288 -16.39 -11.19 -20.78
CA GLU A 288 -17.08 -11.05 -22.07
C GLU A 288 -18.46 -11.74 -22.10
N LYS A 289 -18.72 -12.66 -21.18
CA LYS A 289 -20.02 -13.34 -21.03
C LYS A 289 -20.86 -12.77 -19.88
N GLY A 290 -20.39 -11.69 -19.23
CA GLY A 290 -21.08 -11.07 -18.13
C GLY A 290 -21.05 -11.87 -16.81
N TYR A 291 -20.19 -12.86 -16.67
CA TYR A 291 -19.93 -13.54 -15.41
C TYR A 291 -19.09 -12.63 -14.50
N ILE A 292 -19.70 -11.53 -14.08
CA ILE A 292 -19.11 -10.47 -13.30
C ILE A 292 -19.86 -10.37 -11.98
N HIS A 293 -19.14 -10.31 -10.89
CA HIS A 293 -19.67 -10.11 -9.54
C HIS A 293 -19.50 -8.65 -9.14
N PHE A 294 -20.55 -8.03 -8.65
CA PHE A 294 -20.42 -6.84 -7.84
C PHE A 294 -19.93 -7.24 -6.45
N GLY A 295 -19.08 -6.44 -5.84
CA GLY A 295 -18.60 -6.71 -4.49
C GLY A 295 -18.19 -5.44 -3.77
N PHE A 296 -18.02 -5.57 -2.47
CA PHE A 296 -17.44 -4.52 -1.64
C PHE A 296 -16.52 -5.11 -0.57
N ASN A 297 -15.52 -4.34 -0.16
CA ASN A 297 -14.76 -4.59 1.04
C ASN A 297 -14.91 -3.39 1.98
N ILE A 298 -15.01 -3.66 3.27
CA ILE A 298 -14.99 -2.66 4.33
C ILE A 298 -13.82 -2.99 5.23
N SER A 299 -12.97 -2.01 5.49
CA SER A 299 -11.83 -2.11 6.40
C SER A 299 -11.95 -1.06 7.49
N ARG A 300 -11.72 -1.49 8.74
CA ARG A 300 -11.66 -0.62 9.90
C ARG A 300 -10.49 -0.96 10.79
N VAL A 301 -9.65 0.03 11.07
CA VAL A 301 -8.47 -0.12 11.91
C VAL A 301 -8.76 0.24 13.36
N PHE A 302 -8.18 -0.56 14.28
CA PHE A 302 -8.24 -0.36 15.73
C PHE A 302 -6.81 -0.33 16.29
N THR A 303 -6.44 0.72 17.00
CA THR A 303 -5.15 0.78 17.68
C THR A 303 -5.23 -0.03 18.97
N MET A 304 -4.62 -1.22 18.97
CA MET A 304 -4.58 -2.14 20.11
C MET A 304 -3.45 -1.77 21.08
N VAL A 305 -2.29 -1.40 20.52
CA VAL A 305 -1.10 -1.00 21.29
C VAL A 305 -0.57 0.32 20.71
N LYS A 306 -0.51 1.35 21.53
CA LYS A 306 0.10 2.63 21.12
C LYS A 306 1.61 2.41 20.96
N PRO A 307 2.23 2.78 19.83
CA PRO A 307 3.67 2.74 19.70
C PRO A 307 4.31 3.64 20.78
N LYS A 308 5.36 3.14 21.44
CA LYS A 308 6.13 3.97 22.36
C LYS A 308 6.69 5.15 21.57
N SER A 309 6.38 6.38 21.96
CA SER A 309 6.94 7.56 21.34
C SER A 309 8.46 7.55 21.58
N THR A 310 9.22 7.41 20.52
CA THR A 310 10.68 7.57 20.53
C THR A 310 11.03 9.07 20.46
N ILE A 311 10.38 9.91 21.23
CA ILE A 311 10.88 11.26 21.46
C ILE A 311 12.00 11.10 22.50
N LYS A 312 13.24 10.96 22.01
CA LYS A 312 14.41 11.32 22.80
C LYS A 312 14.41 12.84 22.85
N ASN A 313 14.15 13.40 24.04
CA ASN A 313 14.45 14.79 24.37
C ASN A 313 15.92 15.08 24.11
#